data_fba1395ebb40e7ade6e96da7d2490e67
#
_entry.id   fba1395ebb40e7ade6e96da7d2490e67
#
_cell.length_a   1.000
_cell.length_b   1.000
_cell.length_c   1.000
_cell.angle_alpha   90.00
_cell.angle_beta   90.00
_cell.angle_gamma   90.00
#
_symmetry.space_group_name_H-M   'P 1'
#
loop_
_entity.id
_entity.type
_entity.pdbx_description
1 polymer ?
#
loop_
_entity_poly.entity_id
_entity_poly.type
_entity_poly.pdbx_seq_one_letter_code
_entity_poly.pdbx_strand_id
1 'polypeptide(L)'
;MLISVVDDDESVRESLPDLLRELGFEAEAFASAEEFLESQALSVTGCLVLDVAMPGMSGIALHRELRNRGSEIPVVFINAYSDEATRLPLCLTKPFSDQALLDAVNLALERR
;
A
#
# COMPACT_ATOMS: atom_id res chain seq x y z
N MET A 1 1.08 14.93 2.15
CA MET A 1 0.15 13.84 1.85
C MET A 1 0.63 12.57 2.53
N LEU A 2 -0.27 11.86 3.18
CA LEU A 2 0.07 10.64 3.91
C LEU A 2 -0.02 9.42 2.99
N ILE A 3 1.03 8.61 2.99
CA ILE A 3 1.03 7.27 2.39
C ILE A 3 1.00 6.28 3.53
N SER A 4 0.00 5.40 3.53
CA SER A 4 -0.09 4.32 4.52
C SER A 4 0.44 3.03 3.89
N VAL A 5 1.26 2.32 4.65
CA VAL A 5 1.85 1.04 4.23
C VAL A 5 1.21 -0.06 5.07
N VAL A 6 0.61 -1.04 4.42
CA VAL A 6 0.03 -2.18 5.13
C VAL A 6 0.74 -3.45 4.66
N ASP A 7 1.54 -4.03 5.55
CA ASP A 7 2.34 -5.21 5.27
C ASP A 7 2.62 -5.94 6.59
N ASP A 8 2.46 -7.24 6.62
CA ASP A 8 2.74 -8.04 7.81
C ASP A 8 4.23 -8.32 8.02
N ASP A 9 5.07 -7.98 7.04
CA ASP A 9 6.52 -8.14 7.13
C ASP A 9 7.12 -6.98 7.91
N GLU A 10 7.72 -7.28 9.05
CA GLU A 10 8.32 -6.27 9.91
C GLU A 10 9.40 -5.46 9.21
N SER A 11 10.22 -6.11 8.38
CA SER A 11 11.31 -5.40 7.69
C SER A 11 10.77 -4.36 6.70
N VAL A 12 9.63 -4.62 6.07
CA VAL A 12 8.98 -3.66 5.19
C VAL A 12 8.44 -2.49 6.02
N ARG A 13 7.79 -2.78 7.16
CA ARG A 13 7.26 -1.72 8.03
C ARG A 13 8.35 -0.83 8.60
N GLU A 14 9.55 -1.36 8.78
CA GLU A 14 10.68 -0.58 9.30
C GLU A 14 11.34 0.28 8.21
N SER A 15 11.47 -0.24 7.00
CA SER A 15 12.26 0.40 5.95
C SER A 15 11.43 1.26 4.99
N LEU A 16 10.25 0.82 4.62
CA LEU A 16 9.47 1.48 3.59
C LEU A 16 8.97 2.87 3.98
N PRO A 17 8.48 3.09 5.22
CA PRO A 17 8.09 4.45 5.61
C PRO A 17 9.24 5.44 5.58
N ASP A 18 10.44 5.03 5.98
CA ASP A 18 11.61 5.90 5.94
C ASP A 18 11.95 6.29 4.50
N LEU A 19 11.90 5.33 3.59
CA LEU A 19 12.13 5.60 2.17
C LEU A 19 11.10 6.59 1.62
N LEU A 20 9.83 6.39 1.94
CA LEU A 20 8.78 7.30 1.48
C LEU A 20 8.97 8.72 2.03
N ARG A 21 9.41 8.86 3.26
CA ARG A 21 9.73 10.16 3.85
C ARG A 21 10.88 10.82 3.13
N GLU A 22 11.90 10.05 2.76
CA GLU A 22 13.03 10.57 1.97
C GLU A 22 12.58 11.05 0.60
N LEU A 23 11.54 10.44 0.03
CA LEU A 23 10.98 10.84 -1.25
C LEU A 23 10.01 12.02 -1.15
N GLY A 24 9.81 12.55 0.05
CA GLY A 24 9.00 13.77 0.25
C GLY A 24 7.59 13.53 0.73
N PHE A 25 7.23 12.32 1.13
CA PHE A 25 5.90 12.00 1.61
C PHE A 25 5.87 11.84 3.13
N GLU A 26 4.70 11.97 3.72
CA GLU A 26 4.45 11.49 5.08
C GLU A 26 4.10 10.01 4.98
N ALA A 27 4.48 9.20 5.96
CA ALA A 27 4.24 7.77 5.90
C ALA A 27 3.98 7.16 7.27
N GLU A 28 3.05 6.22 7.32
CA GLU A 28 2.76 5.39 8.48
C GLU A 28 2.64 3.93 8.02
N ALA A 29 2.97 3.00 8.93
CA ALA A 29 2.92 1.58 8.63
C ALA A 29 1.98 0.84 9.58
N PHE A 30 1.32 -0.18 9.05
CA PHE A 30 0.37 -1.01 9.77
C PHE A 30 0.69 -2.48 9.52
N ALA A 31 0.53 -3.31 10.54
CA ALA A 31 0.87 -4.73 10.47
C ALA A 31 -0.24 -5.58 9.84
N SER A 32 -1.46 -5.05 9.75
CA SER A 32 -2.60 -5.79 9.22
C SER A 32 -3.61 -4.84 8.61
N ALA A 33 -4.49 -5.41 7.77
CA ALA A 33 -5.60 -4.66 7.19
C ALA A 33 -6.55 -4.16 8.27
N GLU A 34 -6.81 -4.99 9.27
CA GLU A 34 -7.70 -4.65 10.38
C GLU A 34 -7.16 -3.46 11.17
N GLU A 35 -5.85 -3.45 11.44
CA GLU A 35 -5.22 -2.33 12.13
C GLU A 35 -5.39 -1.02 11.36
N PHE A 36 -5.20 -1.06 10.04
CA PHE A 36 -5.40 0.11 9.20
C PHE A 36 -6.86 0.59 9.23
N LEU A 37 -7.81 -0.33 9.10
CA LEU A 37 -9.24 0.01 9.08
C LEU A 37 -9.71 0.64 10.38
N GLU A 38 -9.09 0.30 11.50
CA GLU A 38 -9.42 0.85 12.81
C GLU A 38 -8.69 2.15 13.13
N SER A 39 -7.73 2.55 12.29
CA SER A 39 -6.90 3.72 12.55
C SER A 39 -7.54 5.01 12.04
N GLN A 40 -7.08 6.12 12.58
CA GLN A 40 -7.47 7.44 12.08
C GLN A 40 -6.85 7.73 10.71
N ALA A 41 -5.80 7.01 10.35
CA ALA A 41 -5.13 7.17 9.06
C ALA A 41 -6.06 6.85 7.89
N LEU A 42 -7.06 5.98 8.10
CA LEU A 42 -8.02 5.62 7.05
C LEU A 42 -8.65 6.86 6.39
N SER A 43 -8.98 7.87 7.16
CA SER A 43 -9.67 9.05 6.65
C SER A 43 -8.73 10.09 6.01
N VAL A 44 -7.42 9.97 6.21
CA VAL A 44 -6.46 10.98 5.74
C VAL A 44 -5.40 10.41 4.78
N THR A 45 -5.45 9.12 4.50
CA THR A 45 -4.49 8.48 3.59
C THR A 45 -4.74 8.92 2.15
N GLY A 46 -3.70 9.44 1.51
CA GLY A 46 -3.78 9.85 0.10
C GLY A 46 -3.38 8.76 -0.88
N CYS A 47 -2.59 7.78 -0.42
CA CYS A 47 -2.20 6.62 -1.23
C CYS A 47 -1.90 5.46 -0.28
N LEU A 48 -2.28 4.26 -0.67
CA LEU A 48 -2.08 3.05 0.13
C LEU A 48 -1.10 2.13 -0.59
N VAL A 49 -0.02 1.73 0.09
CA VAL A 49 0.89 0.70 -0.39
C VAL A 49 0.54 -0.57 0.36
N LEU A 50 0.10 -1.60 -0.35
CA LEU A 50 -0.65 -2.70 0.23
C LEU A 50 -0.10 -4.05 -0.20
N ASP A 51 0.35 -4.84 0.78
CA ASP A 51 0.78 -6.21 0.54
C ASP A 51 -0.42 -7.07 0.14
N VAL A 52 -0.27 -7.86 -0.91
CA VAL A 52 -1.34 -8.73 -1.43
C VAL A 52 -1.65 -9.85 -0.46
N ALA A 53 -0.61 -10.52 0.04
CA ALA A 53 -0.77 -11.72 0.85
C ALA A 53 -0.48 -11.46 2.33
N MET A 54 -1.52 -11.41 3.15
CA MET A 54 -1.40 -11.21 4.60
C MET A 54 -2.32 -12.19 5.32
N PRO A 55 -1.95 -12.62 6.55
CA PRO A 55 -2.85 -13.41 7.37
C PRO A 55 -4.13 -12.63 7.70
N GLY A 56 -5.24 -13.33 7.84
CA GLY A 56 -6.52 -12.66 8.07
C GLY A 56 -7.03 -12.02 6.80
N MET A 57 -7.29 -10.72 6.84
CA MET A 57 -7.74 -10.01 5.65
C MET A 57 -6.56 -9.75 4.70
N SER A 58 -6.64 -10.28 3.48
CA SER A 58 -5.62 -10.06 2.45
C SER A 58 -5.66 -8.63 1.92
N GLY A 59 -4.60 -8.24 1.18
CA GLY A 59 -4.59 -6.92 0.54
C GLY A 59 -5.71 -6.75 -0.47
N ILE A 60 -6.02 -7.79 -1.22
CA ILE A 60 -7.12 -7.74 -2.19
C ILE A 60 -8.46 -7.56 -1.47
N ALA A 61 -8.65 -8.27 -0.35
CA ALA A 61 -9.87 -8.14 0.44
C ALA A 61 -9.99 -6.75 1.07
N LEU A 62 -8.89 -6.18 1.55
CA LEU A 62 -8.89 -4.81 2.06
C LEU A 62 -9.27 -3.81 0.98
N HIS A 63 -8.70 -3.94 -0.20
CA HIS A 63 -9.03 -3.06 -1.32
C HIS A 63 -10.53 -3.13 -1.64
N ARG A 64 -11.09 -4.33 -1.67
CA ARG A 64 -12.52 -4.53 -1.90
C ARG A 64 -13.36 -3.87 -0.80
N GLU A 65 -12.95 -4.04 0.46
CA GLU A 65 -13.65 -3.42 1.58
C GLU A 65 -13.65 -1.90 1.48
N LEU A 66 -12.52 -1.30 1.10
CA LEU A 66 -12.43 0.15 0.91
C LEU A 66 -13.38 0.63 -0.18
N ARG A 67 -13.45 -0.08 -1.30
CA ARG A 67 -14.37 0.28 -2.38
C ARG A 67 -15.83 0.14 -1.94
N ASN A 68 -16.15 -0.90 -1.15
CA ASN A 68 -17.49 -1.09 -0.60
C ASN A 68 -17.89 0.03 0.35
N ARG A 69 -16.93 0.65 1.03
CA ARG A 69 -17.18 1.80 1.91
C ARG A 69 -17.23 3.13 1.17
N GLY A 70 -17.06 3.11 -0.15
CA GLY A 70 -17.04 4.32 -0.95
C GLY A 70 -15.70 5.04 -0.97
N SER A 71 -14.64 4.42 -0.44
CA SER A 71 -13.31 5.03 -0.47
C SER A 71 -12.68 4.87 -1.85
N GLU A 72 -12.09 5.96 -2.34
CA GLU A 72 -11.38 5.98 -3.62
C GLU A 72 -9.88 6.13 -3.45
N ILE A 73 -9.34 5.75 -2.29
CA ILE A 73 -7.91 5.83 -2.03
C ILE A 73 -7.14 5.09 -3.12
N PRO A 74 -6.20 5.75 -3.81
CA PRO A 74 -5.34 5.07 -4.78
C PRO A 74 -4.49 4.01 -4.10
N VAL A 75 -4.35 2.84 -4.73
CA VAL A 75 -3.65 1.70 -4.14
C VAL A 75 -2.51 1.26 -5.06
N VAL A 76 -1.34 1.05 -4.47
CA VAL A 76 -0.21 0.36 -5.08
C VAL A 76 -0.07 -0.97 -4.35
N PHE A 77 -0.26 -2.07 -5.06
CA PHE A 77 -0.07 -3.40 -4.48
C PHE A 77 1.40 -3.79 -4.49
N ILE A 78 1.84 -4.52 -3.48
CA ILE A 78 3.15 -5.15 -3.47
C ILE A 78 2.98 -6.65 -3.26
N ASN A 79 3.79 -7.45 -3.96
CA ASN A 79 3.66 -8.90 -3.93
C ASN A 79 5.04 -9.55 -4.00
N ALA A 80 5.21 -10.67 -3.28
CA ALA A 80 6.44 -11.45 -3.36
C ALA A 80 6.48 -12.32 -4.62
N TYR A 81 5.35 -12.56 -5.27
CA TYR A 81 5.23 -13.46 -6.42
C TYR A 81 4.70 -12.73 -7.64
N SER A 82 5.39 -12.88 -8.78
CA SER A 82 5.05 -12.16 -10.00
C SER A 82 3.74 -12.62 -10.65
N ASP A 83 3.32 -13.86 -10.42
CA ASP A 83 2.15 -14.42 -11.10
C ASP A 83 0.86 -13.68 -10.75
N GLU A 84 0.70 -13.30 -9.49
CA GLU A 84 -0.48 -12.56 -9.05
C GLU A 84 -0.43 -11.09 -9.46
N ALA A 85 0.78 -10.55 -9.63
CA ALA A 85 0.97 -9.15 -9.97
C ALA A 85 0.36 -8.78 -11.31
N THR A 86 0.27 -9.73 -12.25
CA THR A 86 -0.24 -9.46 -13.58
C THR A 86 -1.72 -9.15 -13.63
N ARG A 87 -2.45 -9.44 -12.56
CA ARG A 87 -3.90 -9.25 -12.49
C ARG A 87 -4.33 -7.98 -11.78
N LEU A 88 -3.38 -7.29 -11.18
CA LEU A 88 -3.68 -6.09 -10.38
C LEU A 88 -3.28 -4.83 -11.14
N PRO A 89 -4.03 -3.73 -10.99
CA PRO A 89 -3.79 -2.53 -11.79
C PRO A 89 -2.43 -1.87 -11.55
N LEU A 90 -1.97 -1.78 -10.32
CA LEU A 90 -0.65 -1.28 -9.98
C LEU A 90 -0.04 -2.22 -8.97
N CYS A 91 0.93 -3.00 -9.40
CA CYS A 91 1.56 -3.97 -8.51
C CYS A 91 3.06 -4.00 -8.72
N LEU A 92 3.80 -3.92 -7.61
CA LEU A 92 5.25 -4.06 -7.60
C LEU A 92 5.60 -5.45 -7.06
N THR A 93 6.54 -6.11 -7.70
CA THR A 93 7.07 -7.40 -7.23
C THR A 93 8.28 -7.15 -6.36
N LYS A 94 8.34 -7.75 -5.18
CA LYS A 94 9.50 -7.65 -4.28
C LYS A 94 10.66 -8.48 -4.83
N PRO A 95 11.91 -8.01 -4.75
CA PRO A 95 12.29 -6.65 -4.34
C PRO A 95 12.08 -5.64 -5.47
N PHE A 96 11.74 -4.42 -5.12
CA PHE A 96 11.58 -3.34 -6.10
C PHE A 96 12.54 -2.20 -5.75
N SER A 97 12.87 -1.38 -6.78
CA SER A 97 13.75 -0.24 -6.58
C SER A 97 12.99 0.96 -6.00
N ASP A 98 13.73 1.91 -5.43
CA ASP A 98 13.18 3.16 -4.95
C ASP A 98 12.43 3.90 -6.08
N GLN A 99 13.02 3.89 -7.27
CA GLN A 99 12.42 4.56 -8.42
C GLN A 99 11.12 3.87 -8.85
N ALA A 100 11.08 2.54 -8.82
CA ALA A 100 9.86 1.81 -9.17
C ALA A 100 8.72 2.15 -8.20
N LEU A 101 9.02 2.25 -6.91
CA LEU A 101 8.04 2.64 -5.91
C LEU A 101 7.54 4.06 -6.16
N LEU A 102 8.45 5.01 -6.37
CA LEU A 102 8.08 6.40 -6.61
C LEU A 102 7.22 6.52 -7.86
N ASP A 103 7.58 5.84 -8.94
CA ASP A 103 6.82 5.87 -10.18
C ASP A 103 5.42 5.30 -9.99
N ALA A 104 5.29 4.20 -9.23
CA ALA A 104 3.99 3.58 -8.97
C ALA A 104 3.10 4.48 -8.13
N VAL A 105 3.65 5.13 -7.11
CA VAL A 105 2.89 6.06 -6.26
C VAL A 105 2.41 7.26 -7.09
N ASN A 106 3.30 7.84 -7.89
CA ASN A 106 2.93 8.98 -8.72
C ASN A 106 1.86 8.59 -9.74
N LEU A 107 1.97 7.42 -10.34
CA LEU A 107 0.96 6.94 -11.29
C LEU A 107 -0.39 6.70 -10.61
N ALA A 108 -0.38 6.13 -9.41
CA ALA A 108 -1.60 5.94 -8.64
C ALA A 108 -2.30 7.28 -8.34
N LEU A 109 -1.52 8.29 -7.98
CA LEU A 109 -2.06 9.62 -7.68
C LEU A 109 -2.63 10.30 -8.92
N GLU A 110 -2.07 10.05 -10.09
CA GLU A 110 -2.56 10.59 -11.35
C GLU A 110 -3.90 9.99 -11.78
N ARG A 111 -4.19 8.77 -11.34
CA ARG A 111 -5.39 8.03 -11.76
C ARG A 111 -6.62 8.28 -10.91
N ARG A 112 -6.48 8.98 -9.83
CA ARG A 112 -7.61 9.20 -8.93
C ARG A 112 -8.58 10.27 -9.44
#